data_5981ddae92dcb1d7a56fe6157bbdfef2
#
_entry.id   5981ddae92dcb1d7a56fe6157bbdfef2
#
_cell.length_a   1.000
_cell.length_b   1.000
_cell.length_c   1.000
_cell.angle_alpha   90.00
_cell.angle_beta   90.00
_cell.angle_gamma   90.00
#
_symmetry.space_group_name_H-M   'P 1'
#
loop_
_entity.id
_entity.type
_entity.pdbx_description
1 polymer ?
#
loop_
_entity_poly.entity_id
_entity_poly.type
_entity_poly.pdbx_seq_one_letter_code
_entity_poly.pdbx_strand_id
1 'polypeptide(L)'
;SIAGGSTMLEFARSIKSDKKYNSITVVPARGSMGLDVETQSNNVVAEVSKNIHSNYKLLNVPDQLCEESIKMLTQEPEIKSTLELIDNSDVLVFGVGRADEMVERRKLSDEIAKNIMDKKAVGEAFGHYFNKKGEIVYKLNTVGIDMKSFKNKRETIAVFAGRKKAEAFIPISKINKNIVLITDEESAKEILKLG
;
A
#
# COMPACT_ATOMS: atom_id res chain seq x y z
N SER A 1 -7.71 -1.15 6.83
CA SER A 1 -6.30 -1.55 6.58
C SER A 1 -5.47 -0.34 6.14
N ILE A 2 -4.19 -0.32 6.48
CA ILE A 2 -3.29 0.78 6.13
C ILE A 2 -1.93 0.27 5.63
N ALA A 3 -1.41 0.85 4.56
CA ALA A 3 -0.09 0.53 4.03
C ALA A 3 1.04 1.16 4.87
N GLY A 4 2.26 0.69 4.66
CA GLY A 4 3.47 1.34 5.18
C GLY A 4 4.01 2.42 4.24
N GLY A 5 5.11 3.02 4.63
CA GLY A 5 5.83 4.04 3.87
C GLY A 5 5.90 5.40 4.57
N SER A 6 6.82 6.26 4.12
CA SER A 6 7.05 7.57 4.76
C SER A 6 5.80 8.47 4.75
N THR A 7 5.07 8.50 3.65
CA THR A 7 3.81 9.26 3.58
C THR A 7 2.76 8.74 4.57
N MET A 8 2.69 7.41 4.75
CA MET A 8 1.76 6.81 5.70
C MET A 8 2.17 7.06 7.15
N LEU A 9 3.46 7.14 7.44
CA LEU A 9 3.97 7.54 8.74
C LEU A 9 3.57 8.99 9.08
N GLU A 10 3.72 9.91 8.13
CA GLU A 10 3.28 11.31 8.33
C GLU A 10 1.75 11.42 8.47
N PHE A 11 1.00 10.63 7.71
CA PHE A 11 -0.44 10.49 7.92
C PHE A 11 -0.76 10.02 9.34
N ALA A 12 -0.07 8.96 9.82
CA ALA A 12 -0.28 8.41 11.14
C ALA A 12 0.04 9.42 12.26
N ARG A 13 1.09 10.23 12.10
CA ARG A 13 1.47 11.30 13.04
C ARG A 13 0.49 12.47 13.05
N SER A 14 -0.17 12.72 11.91
CA SER A 14 -1.08 13.85 11.73
C SER A 14 -2.50 13.57 12.21
N ILE A 15 -2.93 12.30 12.16
CA ILE A 15 -4.27 11.92 12.61
C ILE A 15 -4.32 11.92 14.14
N LYS A 16 -5.31 12.62 14.69
CA LYS A 16 -5.53 12.69 16.15
C LYS A 16 -7.01 12.70 16.45
N SER A 17 -7.38 12.12 17.56
CA SER A 17 -8.74 12.19 18.07
C SER A 17 -8.77 12.11 19.59
N ASP A 18 -9.62 12.93 20.20
CA ASP A 18 -9.93 12.85 21.62
C ASP A 18 -10.99 11.77 21.91
N LYS A 19 -11.65 11.26 20.85
CA LYS A 19 -12.64 10.19 20.97
C LYS A 19 -11.95 8.82 20.90
N LYS A 20 -12.47 7.86 21.65
CA LYS A 20 -12.02 6.47 21.59
C LYS A 20 -12.84 5.70 20.54
N TYR A 21 -12.13 5.07 19.60
CA TYR A 21 -12.75 4.26 18.54
C TYR A 21 -12.53 2.77 18.80
N ASN A 22 -13.02 2.28 19.95
CA ASN A 22 -12.85 0.89 20.39
C ASN A 22 -13.49 -0.15 19.43
N SER A 23 -14.43 0.27 18.59
CA SER A 23 -15.06 -0.58 17.57
C SER A 23 -14.22 -0.70 16.29
N ILE A 24 -13.18 0.13 16.14
CA ILE A 24 -12.29 0.08 14.99
C ILE A 24 -11.12 -0.85 15.30
N THR A 25 -10.76 -1.70 14.34
CA THR A 25 -9.52 -2.48 14.35
C THR A 25 -8.67 -2.06 13.16
N VAL A 26 -7.48 -1.55 13.42
CA VAL A 26 -6.51 -1.17 12.38
C VAL A 26 -5.58 -2.34 12.10
N VAL A 27 -5.39 -2.67 10.82
CA VAL A 27 -4.52 -3.76 10.39
C VAL A 27 -3.57 -3.26 9.28
N PRO A 28 -2.36 -3.83 9.15
CA PRO A 28 -1.49 -3.49 8.04
C PRO A 28 -2.07 -4.02 6.73
N ALA A 29 -2.00 -3.24 5.66
CA ALA A 29 -2.45 -3.73 4.35
C ALA A 29 -1.51 -4.80 3.77
N ARG A 30 -0.28 -4.89 4.26
CA ARG A 30 0.78 -5.78 3.75
C ARG A 30 1.78 -6.15 4.84
N GLY A 31 2.55 -7.20 4.58
CA GLY A 31 3.74 -7.55 5.36
C GLY A 31 4.77 -6.41 5.41
N SER A 32 5.74 -6.55 6.29
CA SER A 32 6.77 -5.54 6.51
C SER A 32 7.78 -5.50 5.37
N MET A 33 8.04 -4.32 4.83
CA MET A 33 8.98 -4.06 3.74
C MET A 33 10.06 -3.07 4.19
N GLY A 34 11.30 -3.39 3.85
CA GLY A 34 12.42 -2.47 3.99
C GLY A 34 13.12 -2.51 5.33
N LEU A 35 14.16 -1.66 5.44
CA LEU A 35 15.09 -1.61 6.57
C LEU A 35 14.70 -0.57 7.61
N ASP A 36 13.91 0.42 7.21
CA ASP A 36 13.47 1.51 8.09
C ASP A 36 12.25 1.06 8.91
N VAL A 37 12.49 0.83 10.19
CA VAL A 37 11.49 0.32 11.13
C VAL A 37 10.28 1.25 11.25
N GLU A 38 10.49 2.57 11.25
CA GLU A 38 9.42 3.55 11.46
C GLU A 38 8.39 3.54 10.33
N THR A 39 8.83 3.29 9.10
CA THR A 39 7.97 3.29 7.91
C THR A 39 7.32 1.94 7.62
N GLN A 40 7.60 0.90 8.42
CA GLN A 40 6.94 -0.40 8.27
C GLN A 40 5.43 -0.30 8.56
N SER A 41 4.65 -1.09 7.84
CA SER A 41 3.19 -1.10 7.97
C SER A 41 2.71 -1.37 9.40
N ASN A 42 3.37 -2.27 10.13
CA ASN A 42 3.05 -2.57 11.52
C ASN A 42 3.24 -1.34 12.44
N ASN A 43 4.31 -0.55 12.24
CA ASN A 43 4.55 0.64 13.04
C ASN A 43 3.55 1.76 12.70
N VAL A 44 3.24 1.94 11.42
CA VAL A 44 2.18 2.88 11.00
C VAL A 44 0.83 2.51 11.63
N VAL A 45 0.48 1.22 11.64
CA VAL A 45 -0.73 0.70 12.31
C VAL A 45 -0.74 1.02 13.79
N ALA A 46 0.36 0.75 14.50
CA ALA A 46 0.47 1.02 15.92
C ALA A 46 0.33 2.52 16.23
N GLU A 47 0.96 3.39 15.43
CA GLU A 47 0.88 4.84 15.61
C GLU A 47 -0.54 5.38 15.33
N VAL A 48 -1.19 4.94 14.24
CA VAL A 48 -2.59 5.31 13.96
C VAL A 48 -3.49 4.87 15.12
N SER A 49 -3.38 3.61 15.54
CA SER A 49 -4.23 3.07 16.60
C SER A 49 -4.07 3.80 17.93
N LYS A 50 -2.84 4.16 18.28
CA LYS A 50 -2.54 4.99 19.45
C LYS A 50 -3.23 6.36 19.35
N ASN A 51 -3.13 7.01 18.18
CA ASN A 51 -3.62 8.39 18.00
C ASN A 51 -5.14 8.50 17.89
N ILE A 52 -5.84 7.43 17.51
CA ILE A 52 -7.31 7.39 17.48
C ILE A 52 -7.90 6.48 18.58
N HIS A 53 -7.08 5.96 19.48
CA HIS A 53 -7.51 5.06 20.59
C HIS A 53 -8.33 3.87 20.09
N SER A 54 -7.85 3.17 19.07
CA SER A 54 -8.48 2.00 18.47
C SER A 54 -7.78 0.69 18.83
N ASN A 55 -8.41 -0.43 18.49
CA ASN A 55 -7.75 -1.73 18.49
C ASN A 55 -6.86 -1.87 17.26
N TYR A 56 -5.89 -2.79 17.33
CA TYR A 56 -5.09 -3.15 16.17
C TYR A 56 -4.68 -4.62 16.18
N LYS A 57 -4.33 -5.13 15.01
CA LYS A 57 -3.69 -6.43 14.84
C LYS A 57 -2.54 -6.29 13.87
N LEU A 58 -1.42 -6.96 14.13
CA LEU A 58 -0.20 -6.86 13.33
C LEU A 58 -0.06 -8.06 12.38
N LEU A 59 0.64 -7.87 11.29
CA LEU A 59 1.01 -8.92 10.35
C LEU A 59 2.53 -9.11 10.37
N ASN A 60 3.00 -10.06 11.18
CA ASN A 60 4.42 -10.29 11.43
C ASN A 60 5.05 -11.23 10.40
N VAL A 61 4.97 -10.83 9.13
CA VAL A 61 5.60 -11.53 8.02
C VAL A 61 6.32 -10.54 7.10
N PRO A 62 7.38 -10.96 6.40
CA PRO A 62 7.97 -10.15 5.33
C PRO A 62 6.94 -9.87 4.23
N ASP A 63 7.07 -8.70 3.60
CA ASP A 63 6.20 -8.34 2.47
C ASP A 63 6.40 -9.25 1.25
N GLN A 64 7.64 -9.59 0.95
CA GLN A 64 8.01 -10.40 -0.22
C GLN A 64 8.60 -11.74 0.20
N LEU A 65 8.02 -12.81 -0.31
CA LEU A 65 8.43 -14.20 -0.04
C LEU A 65 8.31 -15.03 -1.32
N CYS A 66 8.97 -16.20 -1.36
CA CYS A 66 8.71 -17.18 -2.42
C CYS A 66 7.29 -17.77 -2.26
N GLU A 67 6.75 -18.30 -3.35
CA GLU A 67 5.38 -18.80 -3.39
C GLU A 67 5.13 -19.92 -2.36
N GLU A 68 6.09 -20.81 -2.19
CA GLU A 68 6.02 -21.92 -1.22
C GLU A 68 5.92 -21.39 0.21
N SER A 69 6.74 -20.40 0.57
CA SER A 69 6.70 -19.78 1.90
C SER A 69 5.37 -19.07 2.14
N ILE A 70 4.83 -18.36 1.15
CA ILE A 70 3.52 -17.76 1.26
C ILE A 70 2.44 -18.80 1.53
N LYS A 71 2.43 -19.90 0.76
CA LYS A 71 1.46 -20.99 0.95
C LYS A 71 1.52 -21.60 2.34
N MET A 72 2.72 -21.78 2.89
CA MET A 72 2.90 -22.33 4.24
C MET A 72 2.44 -21.32 5.31
N LEU A 73 2.94 -20.10 5.27
CA LEU A 73 2.65 -19.08 6.28
C LEU A 73 1.17 -18.68 6.32
N THR A 74 0.51 -18.67 5.17
CA THR A 74 -0.93 -18.34 5.12
C THR A 74 -1.84 -19.43 5.69
N GLN A 75 -1.32 -20.61 6.01
CA GLN A 75 -2.04 -21.66 6.76
C GLN A 75 -1.98 -21.44 8.28
N GLU A 76 -1.00 -20.66 8.77
CA GLU A 76 -0.88 -20.39 10.20
C GLU A 76 -2.11 -19.59 10.69
N PRO A 77 -2.80 -20.06 11.76
CA PRO A 77 -4.09 -19.48 12.18
C PRO A 77 -4.03 -17.98 12.45
N GLU A 78 -2.96 -17.49 13.07
CA GLU A 78 -2.78 -16.07 13.37
C GLU A 78 -2.60 -15.22 12.11
N ILE A 79 -1.77 -15.68 11.18
CA ILE A 79 -1.52 -15.00 9.90
C ILE A 79 -2.80 -15.01 9.07
N LYS A 80 -3.44 -16.17 8.93
CA LYS A 80 -4.69 -16.34 8.20
C LYS A 80 -5.77 -15.39 8.72
N SER A 81 -6.01 -15.35 10.03
CA SER A 81 -7.02 -14.48 10.62
C SER A 81 -6.70 -12.98 10.41
N THR A 82 -5.43 -12.60 10.35
CA THR A 82 -5.04 -11.22 10.03
C THR A 82 -5.27 -10.90 8.55
N LEU A 83 -4.95 -11.83 7.64
CA LEU A 83 -5.24 -11.67 6.21
C LEU A 83 -6.74 -11.56 5.94
N GLU A 84 -7.58 -12.33 6.63
CA GLU A 84 -9.04 -12.21 6.56
C GLU A 84 -9.53 -10.82 7.00
N LEU A 85 -8.94 -10.23 8.06
CA LEU A 85 -9.23 -8.84 8.46
C LEU A 85 -8.78 -7.84 7.41
N ILE A 86 -7.64 -8.04 6.76
CA ILE A 86 -7.16 -7.19 5.67
C ILE A 86 -8.13 -7.24 4.50
N ASP A 87 -8.54 -8.43 4.09
CA ASP A 87 -9.44 -8.62 2.94
C ASP A 87 -10.84 -8.06 3.21
N ASN A 88 -11.35 -8.18 4.43
CA ASN A 88 -12.68 -7.71 4.82
C ASN A 88 -12.68 -6.29 5.41
N SER A 89 -11.56 -5.59 5.46
CA SER A 89 -11.53 -4.23 6.00
C SER A 89 -12.38 -3.28 5.15
N ASP A 90 -13.17 -2.43 5.82
CA ASP A 90 -14.06 -1.46 5.16
C ASP A 90 -13.28 -0.36 4.44
N VAL A 91 -12.19 0.07 5.04
CA VAL A 91 -11.37 1.19 4.58
C VAL A 91 -9.94 0.74 4.29
N LEU A 92 -9.40 1.14 3.15
CA LEU A 92 -8.00 0.99 2.82
C LEU A 92 -7.34 2.37 2.67
N VAL A 93 -6.28 2.62 3.44
CA VAL A 93 -5.44 3.82 3.29
C VAL A 93 -4.07 3.41 2.76
N PHE A 94 -3.62 4.03 1.68
CA PHE A 94 -2.37 3.64 1.02
C PHE A 94 -1.65 4.80 0.34
N GLY A 95 -0.33 4.64 0.19
CA GLY A 95 0.51 5.52 -0.61
C GLY A 95 0.72 4.97 -2.03
N VAL A 96 1.15 5.84 -2.92
CA VAL A 96 1.52 5.48 -4.29
C VAL A 96 3.03 5.60 -4.45
N GLY A 97 3.67 4.55 -4.97
CA GLY A 97 5.08 4.53 -5.33
C GLY A 97 5.32 4.76 -6.82
N ARG A 98 6.37 5.49 -7.18
CA ARG A 98 6.88 5.50 -8.54
C ARG A 98 7.60 4.19 -8.82
N ALA A 99 7.48 3.67 -10.05
CA ALA A 99 8.08 2.38 -10.39
C ALA A 99 9.60 2.35 -10.21
N ASP A 100 10.31 3.41 -10.65
CA ASP A 100 11.76 3.55 -10.52
C ASP A 100 12.20 3.60 -9.04
N GLU A 101 11.57 4.44 -8.22
CA GLU A 101 11.87 4.54 -6.78
C GLU A 101 11.57 3.22 -6.04
N MET A 102 10.53 2.50 -6.45
CA MET A 102 10.15 1.24 -5.79
C MET A 102 11.06 0.07 -6.16
N VAL A 103 11.60 0.05 -7.38
CA VAL A 103 12.63 -0.91 -7.79
C VAL A 103 13.87 -0.77 -6.90
N GLU A 104 14.36 0.46 -6.70
CA GLU A 104 15.52 0.75 -5.85
C GLU A 104 15.24 0.44 -4.38
N ARG A 105 14.11 0.91 -3.85
CA ARG A 105 13.72 0.74 -2.44
C ARG A 105 13.57 -0.73 -2.07
N ARG A 106 13.08 -1.57 -3.00
CA ARG A 106 12.92 -3.01 -2.81
C ARG A 106 14.21 -3.78 -3.06
N LYS A 107 15.28 -3.11 -3.52
CA LYS A 107 16.56 -3.73 -3.90
C LYS A 107 16.35 -4.92 -4.83
N LEU A 108 15.49 -4.76 -5.84
CA LEU A 108 15.25 -5.80 -6.83
C LEU A 108 16.52 -6.07 -7.64
N SER A 109 16.70 -7.31 -8.10
CA SER A 109 17.85 -7.63 -8.97
C SER A 109 17.80 -6.81 -10.26
N ASP A 110 18.98 -6.57 -10.86
CA ASP A 110 19.10 -5.78 -12.10
C ASP A 110 18.24 -6.35 -13.23
N GLU A 111 18.11 -7.68 -13.30
CA GLU A 111 17.26 -8.36 -14.28
C GLU A 111 15.78 -8.00 -14.10
N ILE A 112 15.28 -8.08 -12.86
CA ILE A 112 13.88 -7.74 -12.54
C ILE A 112 13.66 -6.24 -12.76
N ALA A 113 14.58 -5.40 -12.29
CA ALA A 113 14.53 -3.97 -12.45
C ALA A 113 14.42 -3.58 -13.93
N LYS A 114 15.32 -4.14 -14.76
CA LYS A 114 15.30 -3.94 -16.20
C LYS A 114 14.00 -4.39 -16.84
N ASN A 115 13.50 -5.59 -16.51
CA ASN A 115 12.22 -6.10 -17.03
C ASN A 115 11.05 -5.15 -16.73
N ILE A 116 10.98 -4.62 -15.51
CA ILE A 116 9.95 -3.66 -15.09
C ILE A 116 10.04 -2.37 -15.91
N MET A 117 11.25 -1.82 -16.05
CA MET A 117 11.46 -0.54 -16.73
C MET A 117 11.30 -0.65 -18.26
N ASP A 118 11.77 -1.74 -18.88
CA ASP A 118 11.59 -2.01 -20.31
C ASP A 118 10.10 -2.10 -20.70
N LYS A 119 9.24 -2.56 -19.78
CA LYS A 119 7.79 -2.58 -19.93
C LYS A 119 7.12 -1.24 -19.60
N LYS A 120 7.93 -0.17 -19.41
CA LYS A 120 7.46 1.21 -19.16
C LYS A 120 6.54 1.34 -17.96
N ALA A 121 6.87 0.64 -16.87
CA ALA A 121 6.19 0.82 -15.61
C ALA A 121 6.36 2.26 -15.10
N VAL A 122 5.28 2.87 -14.63
CA VAL A 122 5.28 4.24 -14.07
C VAL A 122 4.96 4.27 -12.60
N GLY A 123 4.20 3.29 -12.10
CA GLY A 123 3.75 3.24 -10.71
C GLY A 123 3.77 1.84 -10.12
N GLU A 124 3.79 1.79 -8.81
CA GLU A 124 3.67 0.56 -8.01
C GLU A 124 2.66 0.75 -6.90
N ALA A 125 1.80 -0.23 -6.71
CA ALA A 125 0.99 -0.41 -5.51
C ALA A 125 0.82 -1.90 -5.21
N PHE A 126 0.94 -2.27 -3.94
CA PHE A 126 0.70 -3.64 -3.43
C PHE A 126 1.51 -4.73 -4.16
N GLY A 127 2.77 -4.44 -4.58
CA GLY A 127 3.62 -5.36 -5.31
C GLY A 127 3.33 -5.49 -6.81
N HIS A 128 2.40 -4.70 -7.32
CA HIS A 128 2.07 -4.67 -8.74
C HIS A 128 2.63 -3.41 -9.38
N TYR A 129 3.35 -3.57 -10.49
CA TYR A 129 3.88 -2.49 -11.30
C TYR A 129 2.97 -2.25 -12.50
N PHE A 130 2.63 -1.00 -12.75
CA PHE A 130 1.67 -0.58 -13.77
C PHE A 130 2.31 0.32 -14.80
N ASN A 131 1.96 0.13 -16.07
CA ASN A 131 2.24 1.11 -17.12
C ASN A 131 1.19 2.24 -17.14
N LYS A 132 1.38 3.26 -17.98
CA LYS A 132 0.47 4.40 -18.14
C LYS A 132 -0.97 4.01 -18.54
N LYS A 133 -1.17 2.84 -19.15
CA LYS A 133 -2.49 2.35 -19.55
C LYS A 133 -3.26 1.71 -18.39
N GLY A 134 -2.60 1.44 -17.26
CA GLY A 134 -3.19 0.71 -16.13
C GLY A 134 -3.01 -0.81 -16.23
N GLU A 135 -2.21 -1.29 -17.18
CA GLU A 135 -1.89 -2.70 -17.31
C GLU A 135 -0.83 -3.10 -16.30
N ILE A 136 -1.03 -4.23 -15.60
CA ILE A 136 -0.02 -4.81 -14.71
C ILE A 136 1.08 -5.41 -15.57
N VAL A 137 2.27 -4.84 -15.53
CA VAL A 137 3.44 -5.27 -16.32
C VAL A 137 4.36 -6.18 -15.54
N TYR A 138 4.32 -6.12 -14.22
CA TYR A 138 5.06 -7.00 -13.33
C TYR A 138 4.34 -7.18 -11.99
N LYS A 139 4.44 -8.37 -11.40
CA LYS A 139 3.88 -8.70 -10.09
C LYS A 139 4.96 -9.35 -9.22
N LEU A 140 5.13 -8.86 -8.02
CA LEU A 140 5.91 -9.50 -6.97
C LEU A 140 5.03 -10.45 -6.16
N ASN A 141 5.61 -11.52 -5.65
CA ASN A 141 4.94 -12.38 -4.68
C ASN A 141 4.97 -11.69 -3.32
N THR A 142 3.83 -11.22 -2.87
CA THR A 142 3.70 -10.41 -1.65
C THR A 142 2.59 -10.92 -0.75
N VAL A 143 2.73 -10.69 0.56
CA VAL A 143 1.73 -11.06 1.57
C VAL A 143 0.91 -9.83 1.96
N GLY A 144 -0.40 -9.93 1.90
CA GLY A 144 -1.34 -8.86 2.25
C GLY A 144 -2.42 -8.67 1.19
N ILE A 145 -2.92 -7.46 1.06
CA ILE A 145 -4.01 -7.13 0.14
C ILE A 145 -3.64 -7.49 -1.32
N ASP A 146 -4.54 -8.15 -2.00
CA ASP A 146 -4.42 -8.45 -3.42
C ASP A 146 -5.21 -7.44 -4.29
N MET A 147 -5.02 -7.53 -5.61
CA MET A 147 -5.70 -6.62 -6.55
C MET A 147 -7.20 -6.84 -6.65
N LYS A 148 -7.70 -8.04 -6.33
CA LYS A 148 -9.13 -8.33 -6.29
C LYS A 148 -9.76 -7.64 -5.09
N SER A 149 -9.16 -7.79 -3.91
CA SER A 149 -9.58 -7.09 -2.69
C SER A 149 -9.50 -5.57 -2.87
N PHE A 150 -8.40 -5.05 -3.43
CA PHE A 150 -8.26 -3.62 -3.73
C PHE A 150 -9.39 -3.08 -4.62
N LYS A 151 -9.70 -3.78 -5.72
CA LYS A 151 -10.75 -3.38 -6.65
C LYS A 151 -12.14 -3.33 -6.00
N ASN A 152 -12.39 -4.21 -5.04
CA ASN A 152 -13.69 -4.37 -4.40
C ASN A 152 -13.81 -3.66 -3.04
N LYS A 153 -12.77 -2.95 -2.59
CA LYS A 153 -12.82 -2.18 -1.33
C LYS A 153 -13.92 -1.13 -1.38
N ARG A 154 -14.68 -1.05 -0.31
CA ARG A 154 -15.78 -0.10 -0.15
C ARG A 154 -15.27 1.34 -0.15
N GLU A 155 -14.26 1.61 0.67
CA GLU A 155 -13.66 2.93 0.82
C GLU A 155 -12.14 2.81 0.62
N THR A 156 -11.60 3.63 -0.25
CA THR A 156 -10.18 3.61 -0.58
C THR A 156 -9.63 5.02 -0.57
N ILE A 157 -8.61 5.26 0.24
CA ILE A 157 -7.98 6.57 0.40
C ILE A 157 -6.53 6.47 -0.05
N ALA A 158 -6.19 7.13 -1.14
CA ALA A 158 -4.83 7.29 -1.60
C ALA A 158 -4.24 8.58 -1.03
N VAL A 159 -3.04 8.50 -0.45
CA VAL A 159 -2.35 9.66 0.12
C VAL A 159 -0.95 9.76 -0.46
N PHE A 160 -0.65 10.84 -1.12
CA PHE A 160 0.71 11.15 -1.56
C PHE A 160 0.88 12.65 -1.81
N ALA A 161 2.13 13.11 -1.80
CA ALA A 161 2.54 14.45 -2.20
C ALA A 161 3.71 14.37 -3.17
N GLY A 162 3.84 15.39 -4.02
CA GLY A 162 4.90 15.53 -4.99
C GLY A 162 4.47 15.21 -6.42
N ARG A 163 4.54 16.23 -7.27
CA ARG A 163 4.13 16.26 -8.68
C ARG A 163 4.56 15.01 -9.48
N LYS A 164 5.77 14.50 -9.22
CA LYS A 164 6.30 13.31 -9.90
C LYS A 164 5.50 12.02 -9.66
N LYS A 165 4.68 11.97 -8.60
CA LYS A 165 3.82 10.81 -8.29
C LYS A 165 2.47 10.83 -9.01
N ALA A 166 2.09 11.97 -9.61
CA ALA A 166 0.84 12.10 -10.35
C ALA A 166 0.73 11.04 -11.46
N GLU A 167 1.79 10.85 -12.23
CA GLU A 167 1.83 9.86 -13.32
C GLU A 167 1.67 8.41 -12.79
N ALA A 168 2.24 8.11 -11.62
CA ALA A 168 2.13 6.80 -10.99
C ALA A 168 0.71 6.52 -10.45
N PHE A 169 -0.04 7.55 -10.07
CA PHE A 169 -1.39 7.42 -9.54
C PHE A 169 -2.44 7.12 -10.61
N ILE A 170 -2.32 7.72 -11.81
CA ILE A 170 -3.32 7.59 -12.87
C ILE A 170 -3.68 6.13 -13.22
N PRO A 171 -2.73 5.20 -13.44
CA PRO A 171 -3.08 3.80 -13.70
C PRO A 171 -3.84 3.15 -12.55
N ILE A 172 -3.51 3.49 -11.31
CA ILE A 172 -4.15 2.95 -10.11
C ILE A 172 -5.60 3.43 -9.99
N SER A 173 -5.86 4.71 -10.29
CA SER A 173 -7.22 5.29 -10.28
C SER A 173 -8.14 4.67 -11.34
N LYS A 174 -7.59 4.08 -12.41
CA LYS A 174 -8.37 3.34 -13.42
C LYS A 174 -8.85 1.98 -12.94
N ILE A 175 -8.14 1.38 -11.98
CA ILE A 175 -8.46 0.04 -11.44
C ILE A 175 -9.58 0.13 -10.42
N ASN A 176 -9.51 1.08 -9.51
CA ASN A 176 -10.57 1.36 -8.54
C ASN A 176 -11.02 2.82 -8.71
N LYS A 177 -12.27 3.02 -9.09
CA LYS A 177 -12.84 4.36 -9.35
C LYS A 177 -13.35 5.06 -8.09
N ASN A 178 -13.40 4.35 -6.96
CA ASN A 178 -13.91 4.86 -5.68
C ASN A 178 -12.77 5.37 -4.78
N ILE A 179 -11.67 5.82 -5.36
CA ILE A 179 -10.53 6.34 -4.59
C ILE A 179 -10.79 7.79 -4.20
N VAL A 180 -10.78 8.06 -2.92
CA VAL A 180 -10.61 9.42 -2.39
C VAL A 180 -9.12 9.74 -2.40
N LEU A 181 -8.73 10.82 -3.06
CA LEU A 181 -7.34 11.25 -3.14
C LEU A 181 -7.08 12.41 -2.17
N ILE A 182 -6.07 12.24 -1.33
CA ILE A 182 -5.48 13.28 -0.48
C ILE A 182 -4.11 13.60 -1.04
N THR A 183 -3.92 14.81 -1.55
CA THR A 183 -2.67 15.21 -2.21
C THR A 183 -2.45 16.72 -2.14
N ASP A 184 -1.25 17.18 -2.52
CA ASP A 184 -0.95 18.61 -2.66
C ASP A 184 -1.51 19.21 -3.98
N GLU A 185 -1.57 20.53 -4.02
CA GLU A 185 -2.12 21.26 -5.16
C GLU A 185 -1.35 21.02 -6.46
N GLU A 186 -0.01 20.92 -6.40
CA GLU A 186 0.82 20.68 -7.59
C GLU A 186 0.57 19.30 -8.19
N SER A 187 0.46 18.29 -7.33
CA SER A 187 0.11 16.93 -7.74
C SER A 187 -1.30 16.88 -8.35
N ALA A 188 -2.27 17.55 -7.73
CA ALA A 188 -3.64 17.61 -8.24
C ALA A 188 -3.69 18.27 -9.63
N LYS A 189 -3.01 19.41 -9.82
CA LYS A 189 -2.91 20.09 -11.11
C LYS A 189 -2.26 19.19 -12.17
N GLU A 190 -1.24 18.41 -11.80
CA GLU A 190 -0.57 17.52 -12.74
C GLU A 190 -1.46 16.33 -13.12
N ILE A 191 -2.20 15.75 -12.19
CA ILE A 191 -3.18 14.69 -12.48
C ILE A 191 -4.22 15.18 -13.50
N LEU A 192 -4.76 16.39 -13.30
CA LEU A 192 -5.75 16.98 -14.21
C LEU A 192 -5.20 17.27 -15.62
N LYS A 193 -3.90 17.45 -15.77
CA LYS A 193 -3.25 17.61 -17.09
C LYS A 193 -2.99 16.30 -17.81
N LEU A 194 -2.77 15.22 -17.04
CA LEU A 194 -2.41 13.91 -17.57
C LEU A 194 -3.63 13.00 -17.81
N GLY A 195 -4.73 13.25 -17.14
CA GLY A 195 -6.01 12.52 -17.24
C GLY A 195 -6.95 13.16 -18.21
#